data_243901a6a8ed13b8f834cb90ad231ed0
#
_entry.id   243901a6a8ed13b8f834cb90ad231ed0
#
_cell.length_a   1.000
_cell.length_b   1.000
_cell.length_c   1.000
_cell.angle_alpha   90.00
_cell.angle_beta   90.00
_cell.angle_gamma   90.00
#
_symmetry.space_group_name_H-M   'P 1'
#
loop_
_entity.id
_entity.type
_entity.pdbx_description
1 polymer ?
#
loop_
_entity_poly.entity_id
_entity_poly.type
_entity_poly.pdbx_seq_one_letter_code
_entity_poly.pdbx_strand_id
1 'polypeptide(L)'
;MAQQFNLTAQINLQSPKNVGKVVSDIQRQLKGSGLNTVNIKVKADARSIAQTNKQLQNVGKNSRAAAKDIGTLNRSLQEATRRFSVITLATGSLLSFVSGIKNSTKAAIEFERELVKISQVTGKSVQQLQGLTKEVTRLSTAFGVSSADLLNVSRTLAQAGFSAEKTRKALDILAKTTLAATFDNIQDTTEGAIALLRQFGDEAKRTGGDVAFLEKSLSAINSVSKKFAVESGDLITVVRRVGGVFSSAGGSINELIALFTSVRATTRESAETIATGLRTIFTRIQRVETINQLKALNIQLQDSQGQFVGAFEAVKRLSQGLSALNPRDFRFNQIVEQLGGFRQIG
;
A
#
# COMPACT_ATOMS: atom_id res chain seq x y z
N MET A 1 -6.23 52.88 -24.49
CA MET A 1 -7.23 51.78 -24.58
C MET A 1 -6.77 50.65 -23.68
N ALA A 2 -7.44 50.43 -22.55
CA ALA A 2 -7.10 49.37 -21.66
C ALA A 2 -7.65 48.03 -22.21
N GLN A 3 -6.78 47.08 -22.51
CA GLN A 3 -7.20 45.74 -22.91
C GLN A 3 -7.81 45.04 -21.70
N GLN A 4 -9.09 44.68 -21.79
CA GLN A 4 -9.75 43.82 -20.80
C GLN A 4 -9.31 42.37 -21.02
N PHE A 5 -8.59 41.83 -20.08
CA PHE A 5 -8.29 40.39 -20.04
C PHE A 5 -9.44 39.66 -19.35
N ASN A 6 -10.12 38.76 -20.06
CA ASN A 6 -11.13 37.86 -19.50
C ASN A 6 -10.45 36.55 -19.10
N LEU A 7 -10.33 36.31 -17.81
CA LEU A 7 -9.83 35.05 -17.26
C LEU A 7 -11.02 34.15 -16.89
N THR A 8 -11.20 33.03 -17.59
CA THR A 8 -12.24 32.03 -17.25
C THR A 8 -11.59 30.86 -16.56
N ALA A 9 -11.86 30.67 -15.26
CA ALA A 9 -11.45 29.51 -14.50
C ALA A 9 -12.66 28.59 -14.26
N GLN A 10 -12.54 27.31 -14.62
CA GLN A 10 -13.56 26.31 -14.35
C GLN A 10 -13.13 25.51 -13.12
N ILE A 11 -13.85 25.68 -12.00
CA ILE A 11 -13.59 24.97 -10.76
C ILE A 11 -14.63 23.86 -10.60
N ASN A 12 -14.17 22.61 -10.56
CA ASN A 12 -15.03 21.43 -10.37
C ASN A 12 -15.01 21.04 -8.88
N LEU A 13 -16.05 21.42 -8.13
CA LEU A 13 -16.17 21.16 -6.69
C LEU A 13 -16.98 19.88 -6.45
N GLN A 14 -16.35 18.85 -5.88
CA GLN A 14 -16.97 17.54 -5.63
C GLN A 14 -17.69 17.40 -4.28
N SER A 15 -17.76 18.44 -3.45
CA SER A 15 -18.39 18.35 -2.13
C SER A 15 -19.47 19.41 -1.91
N PRO A 16 -20.73 19.01 -1.60
CA PRO A 16 -21.86 19.95 -1.58
C PRO A 16 -21.97 20.84 -0.34
N LYS A 17 -21.24 20.60 0.75
CA LYS A 17 -21.46 21.29 2.03
C LYS A 17 -20.79 22.65 2.19
N ASN A 18 -19.81 23.00 1.32
CA ASN A 18 -19.01 24.22 1.49
C ASN A 18 -18.92 25.10 0.23
N VAL A 19 -19.69 24.83 -0.82
CA VAL A 19 -19.61 25.57 -2.10
C VAL A 19 -19.83 27.06 -1.89
N GLY A 20 -20.85 27.46 -1.10
CA GLY A 20 -21.11 28.87 -0.82
C GLY A 20 -19.96 29.57 -0.09
N LYS A 21 -19.33 28.91 0.85
CA LYS A 21 -18.18 29.45 1.60
C LYS A 21 -16.94 29.57 0.72
N VAL A 22 -16.66 28.53 -0.08
CA VAL A 22 -15.53 28.54 -1.02
C VAL A 22 -15.72 29.62 -2.08
N VAL A 23 -16.91 29.77 -2.63
CA VAL A 23 -17.22 30.84 -3.60
C VAL A 23 -17.07 32.22 -2.96
N SER A 24 -17.54 32.43 -1.73
CA SER A 24 -17.40 33.71 -1.04
C SER A 24 -15.95 34.02 -0.67
N ASP A 25 -15.15 33.02 -0.30
CA ASP A 25 -13.73 33.19 0.01
C ASP A 25 -12.90 33.49 -1.24
N ILE A 26 -13.19 32.84 -2.37
CA ILE A 26 -12.59 33.13 -3.68
C ILE A 26 -12.98 34.55 -4.13
N GLN A 27 -14.24 34.93 -3.98
CA GLN A 27 -14.69 36.30 -4.32
C GLN A 27 -14.01 37.37 -3.47
N ARG A 28 -13.78 37.08 -2.17
CA ARG A 28 -13.08 37.99 -1.26
C ARG A 28 -11.61 38.13 -1.62
N GLN A 29 -10.92 37.07 -1.96
CA GLN A 29 -9.52 37.08 -2.39
C GLN A 29 -9.35 37.79 -3.74
N LEU A 30 -10.26 37.58 -4.70
CA LEU A 30 -10.21 38.20 -6.01
C LEU A 30 -10.57 39.71 -5.99
N LYS A 31 -11.47 40.14 -5.06
CA LYS A 31 -11.73 41.58 -4.82
C LYS A 31 -10.52 42.28 -4.22
N GLY A 32 -9.68 41.60 -3.44
CA GLY A 32 -8.43 42.15 -2.91
C GLY A 32 -7.33 42.35 -3.96
N SER A 33 -7.45 41.75 -5.13
CA SER A 33 -6.49 41.86 -6.25
C SER A 33 -6.83 42.91 -7.32
N GLY A 34 -7.81 43.78 -7.06
CA GLY A 34 -8.13 44.92 -7.95
C GLY A 34 -9.01 44.58 -9.16
N LEU A 35 -9.59 43.38 -9.21
CA LEU A 35 -10.51 42.98 -10.29
C LEU A 35 -11.95 43.39 -9.97
N ASN A 36 -12.53 44.29 -10.73
CA ASN A 36 -13.84 44.90 -10.43
C ASN A 36 -15.06 44.03 -10.71
N THR A 37 -14.93 42.94 -11.46
CA THR A 37 -16.07 42.05 -11.77
C THR A 37 -15.59 40.60 -11.93
N VAL A 38 -16.10 39.73 -11.10
CA VAL A 38 -15.83 38.26 -11.16
C VAL A 38 -17.16 37.52 -11.30
N ASN A 39 -17.40 36.95 -12.47
CA ASN A 39 -18.57 36.08 -12.70
C ASN A 39 -18.20 34.62 -12.52
N ILE A 40 -18.65 34.02 -11.42
CA ILE A 40 -18.44 32.59 -11.14
C ILE A 40 -19.72 31.84 -11.52
N LYS A 41 -19.68 31.02 -12.58
CA LYS A 41 -20.74 30.07 -12.93
C LYS A 41 -20.42 28.72 -12.33
N VAL A 42 -21.15 28.35 -11.28
CA VAL A 42 -21.05 26.99 -10.69
C VAL A 42 -22.07 26.11 -11.40
N LYS A 43 -21.60 25.16 -12.21
CA LYS A 43 -22.44 24.07 -12.71
C LYS A 43 -22.40 22.92 -11.72
N ALA A 44 -23.39 22.86 -10.86
CA ALA A 44 -23.62 21.67 -10.02
C ALA A 44 -24.71 20.81 -10.65
N ASP A 45 -24.47 19.51 -10.77
CA ASP A 45 -25.53 18.58 -11.17
C ASP A 45 -26.53 18.45 -10.02
N ALA A 46 -27.64 19.16 -10.18
CA ALA A 46 -28.71 19.24 -9.17
C ALA A 46 -29.32 17.86 -8.81
N ARG A 47 -29.24 16.88 -9.73
CA ARG A 47 -29.75 15.52 -9.48
C ARG A 47 -28.82 14.72 -8.57
N SER A 48 -27.54 14.82 -8.78
CA SER A 48 -26.51 14.16 -7.95
C SER A 48 -26.48 14.78 -6.53
N ILE A 49 -26.63 16.10 -6.41
CA ILE A 49 -26.73 16.80 -5.12
C ILE A 49 -27.99 16.41 -4.36
N ALA A 50 -29.14 16.32 -5.05
CA ALA A 50 -30.41 15.95 -4.43
C ALA A 50 -30.39 14.49 -3.95
N GLN A 51 -29.78 13.56 -4.72
CA GLN A 51 -29.59 12.16 -4.32
C GLN A 51 -28.66 12.03 -3.11
N THR A 52 -27.54 12.74 -3.11
CA THR A 52 -26.58 12.73 -2.00
C THR A 52 -27.17 13.33 -0.74
N ASN A 53 -27.95 14.43 -0.85
CA ASN A 53 -28.65 15.01 0.27
C ASN A 53 -29.75 14.10 0.83
N LYS A 54 -30.49 13.39 -0.02
CA LYS A 54 -31.49 12.41 0.40
C LYS A 54 -30.88 11.21 1.13
N GLN A 55 -29.71 10.75 0.65
CA GLN A 55 -28.93 9.70 1.32
C GLN A 55 -28.36 10.15 2.64
N LEU A 56 -27.80 11.37 2.73
CA LEU A 56 -27.32 11.97 3.97
C LEU A 56 -28.44 12.22 4.99
N GLN A 57 -29.63 12.62 4.54
CA GLN A 57 -30.79 12.74 5.43
C GLN A 57 -31.26 11.38 5.96
N ASN A 58 -31.22 10.31 5.13
CA ASN A 58 -31.55 8.96 5.56
C ASN A 58 -30.51 8.40 6.53
N VAL A 59 -29.22 8.62 6.30
CA VAL A 59 -28.15 8.30 7.25
C VAL A 59 -28.34 9.07 8.54
N GLY A 60 -28.65 10.37 8.47
CA GLY A 60 -28.93 11.21 9.65
C GLY A 60 -30.19 10.75 10.42
N LYS A 61 -31.24 10.28 9.72
CA LYS A 61 -32.44 9.72 10.36
C LYS A 61 -32.15 8.37 11.03
N ASN A 62 -31.44 7.49 10.35
CA ASN A 62 -31.06 6.18 10.88
C ASN A 62 -30.08 6.30 12.06
N SER A 63 -29.14 7.24 12.00
CA SER A 63 -28.24 7.53 13.12
C SER A 63 -28.95 8.17 14.32
N ARG A 64 -29.98 9.00 14.07
CA ARG A 64 -30.82 9.57 15.14
C ARG A 64 -31.77 8.53 15.74
N ALA A 65 -32.31 7.62 14.93
CA ALA A 65 -33.09 6.49 15.41
C ALA A 65 -32.24 5.56 16.27
N ALA A 66 -31.07 5.17 15.80
CA ALA A 66 -30.12 4.37 16.57
C ALA A 66 -29.67 5.07 17.86
N ALA A 67 -29.39 6.39 17.80
CA ALA A 67 -29.07 7.18 19.01
C ALA A 67 -30.24 7.28 19.99
N LYS A 68 -31.50 7.34 19.49
CA LYS A 68 -32.70 7.33 20.32
C LYS A 68 -32.91 5.95 20.96
N ASP A 69 -32.67 4.87 20.20
CA ASP A 69 -32.77 3.49 20.69
C ASP A 69 -31.70 3.19 21.73
N ILE A 70 -30.47 3.69 21.54
CA ILE A 70 -29.37 3.64 22.52
C ILE A 70 -29.74 4.49 23.76
N GLY A 71 -30.39 5.65 23.57
CA GLY A 71 -30.85 6.49 24.65
C GLY A 71 -31.99 5.87 25.49
N THR A 72 -32.89 5.11 24.82
CA THR A 72 -33.95 4.33 25.51
C THR A 72 -33.36 3.12 26.21
N LEU A 73 -32.42 2.41 25.58
CA LEU A 73 -31.68 1.28 26.17
C LEU A 73 -30.90 1.75 27.41
N ASN A 74 -30.24 2.91 27.33
CA ASN A 74 -29.47 3.48 28.44
C ASN A 74 -30.38 3.91 29.61
N ARG A 75 -31.58 4.43 29.33
CA ARG A 75 -32.60 4.71 30.38
C ARG A 75 -33.13 3.41 30.99
N SER A 76 -33.46 2.40 30.18
CA SER A 76 -33.91 1.09 30.67
C SER A 76 -32.84 0.39 31.50
N LEU A 77 -31.56 0.52 31.14
CA LEU A 77 -30.40 0.04 31.89
C LEU A 77 -30.22 0.82 33.24
N GLN A 78 -30.40 2.14 33.21
CA GLN A 78 -30.36 2.96 34.44
C GLN A 78 -31.52 2.63 35.40
N GLU A 79 -32.71 2.39 34.86
CA GLU A 79 -33.85 1.95 35.65
C GLU A 79 -33.67 0.53 36.20
N ALA A 80 -33.12 -0.41 35.37
CA ALA A 80 -32.75 -1.72 35.83
C ALA A 80 -31.68 -1.67 36.92
N THR A 81 -30.65 -0.84 36.75
CA THR A 81 -29.58 -0.64 37.75
C THR A 81 -30.13 -0.10 39.06
N ARG A 82 -31.11 0.84 39.04
CA ARG A 82 -31.79 1.33 40.24
C ARG A 82 -32.63 0.26 40.94
N ARG A 83 -33.22 -0.68 40.19
CA ARG A 83 -34.02 -1.81 40.73
C ARG A 83 -33.16 -2.95 41.28
N PHE A 84 -31.92 -3.08 40.78
CA PHE A 84 -30.98 -4.15 41.15
C PHE A 84 -29.87 -3.69 42.12
N SER A 85 -30.04 -2.55 42.80
CA SER A 85 -29.04 -2.04 43.75
C SER A 85 -28.87 -2.88 45.05
N VAL A 86 -29.31 -4.15 45.04
CA VAL A 86 -29.17 -5.06 46.17
C VAL A 86 -28.28 -6.27 45.87
N ILE A 87 -27.69 -6.40 44.63
CA ILE A 87 -26.78 -7.51 44.34
C ILE A 87 -25.41 -6.96 43.91
N THR A 88 -24.50 -6.95 44.87
CA THR A 88 -23.12 -6.41 44.81
C THR A 88 -22.15 -7.33 44.02
N LEU A 89 -22.48 -7.85 42.83
CA LEU A 89 -21.59 -8.74 42.09
C LEU A 89 -21.55 -8.56 40.57
N ALA A 90 -22.04 -7.46 39.99
CA ALA A 90 -22.13 -7.30 38.54
C ALA A 90 -21.53 -6.01 37.97
N THR A 91 -20.74 -5.24 38.72
CA THR A 91 -20.20 -3.97 38.21
C THR A 91 -19.16 -4.11 37.09
N GLY A 92 -18.39 -5.17 37.09
CA GLY A 92 -17.38 -5.45 36.04
C GLY A 92 -17.98 -5.85 34.68
N SER A 93 -19.05 -6.67 34.70
CA SER A 93 -19.68 -7.19 33.48
C SER A 93 -20.54 -6.12 32.78
N LEU A 94 -21.18 -5.22 33.53
CA LEU A 94 -21.97 -4.11 32.98
C LEU A 94 -21.10 -3.04 32.32
N LEU A 95 -19.98 -2.70 32.95
CA LEU A 95 -19.00 -1.77 32.37
C LEU A 95 -18.37 -2.34 31.09
N SER A 96 -18.07 -3.63 31.07
CA SER A 96 -17.57 -4.34 29.89
C SER A 96 -18.60 -4.36 28.76
N PHE A 97 -19.89 -4.55 29.07
CA PHE A 97 -20.97 -4.55 28.10
C PHE A 97 -21.21 -3.15 27.50
N VAL A 98 -21.24 -2.10 28.32
CA VAL A 98 -21.39 -0.72 27.87
C VAL A 98 -20.19 -0.28 27.05
N SER A 99 -18.96 -0.66 27.42
CA SER A 99 -17.77 -0.39 26.63
C SER A 99 -17.79 -1.16 25.31
N GLY A 100 -18.29 -2.40 25.29
CA GLY A 100 -18.49 -3.21 24.09
C GLY A 100 -19.44 -2.55 23.08
N ILE A 101 -20.59 -2.05 23.53
CA ILE A 101 -21.54 -1.32 22.68
C ILE A 101 -20.92 -0.02 22.13
N LYS A 102 -20.23 0.75 22.98
CA LYS A 102 -19.55 1.99 22.56
C LYS A 102 -18.48 1.71 21.51
N ASN A 103 -17.71 0.67 21.70
CA ASN A 103 -16.67 0.26 20.76
C ASN A 103 -17.27 -0.26 19.44
N SER A 104 -18.38 -1.00 19.49
CA SER A 104 -19.10 -1.47 18.30
C SER A 104 -19.66 -0.32 17.48
N THR A 105 -20.21 0.71 18.11
CA THR A 105 -20.72 1.90 17.43
C THR A 105 -19.58 2.69 16.78
N LYS A 106 -18.45 2.85 17.48
CA LYS A 106 -17.25 3.49 16.93
C LYS A 106 -16.72 2.74 15.73
N ALA A 107 -16.60 1.43 15.83
CA ALA A 107 -16.15 0.58 14.72
C ALA A 107 -17.09 0.67 13.50
N ALA A 108 -18.39 0.74 13.69
CA ALA A 108 -19.35 0.93 12.59
C ALA A 108 -19.19 2.30 11.91
N ILE A 109 -18.98 3.36 12.67
CA ILE A 109 -18.72 4.70 12.12
C ILE A 109 -17.41 4.74 11.34
N GLU A 110 -16.35 4.11 11.84
CA GLU A 110 -15.07 4.01 11.17
C GLU A 110 -15.18 3.20 9.86
N PHE A 111 -15.92 2.11 9.89
CA PHE A 111 -16.22 1.30 8.71
C PHE A 111 -16.93 2.10 7.62
N GLU A 112 -18.00 2.81 7.96
CA GLU A 112 -18.72 3.68 7.01
C GLU A 112 -17.84 4.80 6.46
N ARG A 113 -17.00 5.39 7.30
CA ARG A 113 -16.05 6.45 6.89
C ARG A 113 -15.05 5.93 5.86
N GLU A 114 -14.50 4.72 6.05
CA GLU A 114 -13.59 4.11 5.08
C GLU A 114 -14.30 3.76 3.77
N LEU A 115 -15.54 3.27 3.81
CA LEU A 115 -16.32 3.04 2.59
C LEU A 115 -16.57 4.34 1.79
N VAL A 116 -16.82 5.45 2.47
CA VAL A 116 -16.94 6.77 1.82
C VAL A 116 -15.62 7.18 1.16
N LYS A 117 -14.48 6.96 1.81
CA LYS A 117 -13.16 7.23 1.21
C LYS A 117 -12.92 6.37 -0.03
N ILE A 118 -13.26 5.08 0.01
CA ILE A 118 -13.15 4.18 -1.15
C ILE A 118 -14.08 4.64 -2.28
N SER A 119 -15.29 5.06 -1.96
CA SER A 119 -16.24 5.65 -2.91
C SER A 119 -15.64 6.86 -3.63
N GLN A 120 -14.97 7.75 -2.91
CA GLN A 120 -14.31 8.93 -3.48
C GLN A 120 -13.15 8.56 -4.41
N VAL A 121 -12.32 7.59 -4.02
CA VAL A 121 -11.17 7.13 -4.82
C VAL A 121 -11.61 6.40 -6.07
N THR A 122 -12.64 5.58 -5.98
CA THR A 122 -13.10 4.71 -7.09
C THR A 122 -14.14 5.36 -7.99
N GLY A 123 -14.73 6.47 -7.58
CA GLY A 123 -15.90 7.10 -8.24
C GLY A 123 -17.17 6.26 -8.15
N LYS A 124 -17.19 5.20 -7.33
CA LYS A 124 -18.34 4.30 -7.16
C LYS A 124 -19.18 4.71 -5.96
N SER A 125 -20.50 4.57 -6.06
CA SER A 125 -21.37 4.77 -4.89
C SER A 125 -21.15 3.66 -3.85
N VAL A 126 -21.46 3.94 -2.58
CA VAL A 126 -21.39 2.95 -1.49
C VAL A 126 -22.23 1.71 -1.81
N GLN A 127 -23.34 1.86 -2.52
CA GLN A 127 -24.17 0.74 -2.98
C GLN A 127 -23.44 -0.17 -3.98
N GLN A 128 -22.65 0.42 -4.89
CA GLN A 128 -21.83 -0.35 -5.84
C GLN A 128 -20.63 -1.05 -5.16
N LEU A 129 -20.29 -0.65 -3.94
CA LEU A 129 -19.25 -1.28 -3.13
C LEU A 129 -19.76 -2.44 -2.24
N GLN A 130 -21.04 -2.83 -2.34
CA GLN A 130 -21.61 -3.92 -1.52
C GLN A 130 -20.85 -5.25 -1.67
N GLY A 131 -20.35 -5.56 -2.87
CA GLY A 131 -19.52 -6.74 -3.10
C GLY A 131 -18.20 -6.70 -2.31
N LEU A 132 -17.60 -5.53 -2.19
CA LEU A 132 -16.40 -5.31 -1.37
C LEU A 132 -16.73 -5.41 0.12
N THR A 133 -17.84 -4.80 0.56
CA THR A 133 -18.30 -4.85 1.96
C THR A 133 -18.54 -6.29 2.43
N LYS A 134 -19.23 -7.09 1.61
CA LYS A 134 -19.45 -8.52 1.90
C LYS A 134 -18.12 -9.28 2.02
N GLU A 135 -17.19 -9.02 1.13
CA GLU A 135 -15.88 -9.67 1.15
C GLU A 135 -15.06 -9.27 2.37
N VAL A 136 -15.01 -7.99 2.72
CA VAL A 136 -14.36 -7.48 3.94
C VAL A 136 -14.94 -8.16 5.18
N THR A 137 -16.27 -8.24 5.29
CA THR A 137 -16.93 -8.92 6.43
C THR A 137 -16.57 -10.41 6.47
N ARG A 138 -16.59 -11.09 5.33
CA ARG A 138 -16.21 -12.50 5.21
C ARG A 138 -14.77 -12.74 5.68
N LEU A 139 -13.82 -11.95 5.18
CA LEU A 139 -12.41 -12.08 5.50
C LEU A 139 -12.11 -11.71 6.96
N SER A 140 -12.75 -10.67 7.47
CA SER A 140 -12.65 -10.28 8.88
C SER A 140 -13.08 -11.41 9.80
N THR A 141 -14.23 -12.04 9.51
CA THR A 141 -14.74 -13.17 10.30
C THR A 141 -13.88 -14.43 10.15
N ALA A 142 -13.41 -14.72 8.93
CA ALA A 142 -12.64 -15.93 8.65
C ALA A 142 -11.22 -15.90 9.18
N PHE A 143 -10.57 -14.73 9.16
CA PHE A 143 -9.15 -14.59 9.50
C PHE A 143 -8.87 -13.73 10.72
N GLY A 144 -9.90 -13.16 11.36
CA GLY A 144 -9.73 -12.31 12.55
C GLY A 144 -9.10 -10.95 12.27
N VAL A 145 -9.02 -10.54 11.01
CA VAL A 145 -8.46 -9.24 10.61
C VAL A 145 -9.52 -8.14 10.82
N SER A 146 -9.10 -6.98 11.33
CA SER A 146 -10.00 -5.83 11.48
C SER A 146 -10.65 -5.44 10.16
N SER A 147 -11.97 -5.26 10.15
CA SER A 147 -12.69 -4.78 8.95
C SER A 147 -12.19 -3.40 8.50
N ALA A 148 -11.77 -2.54 9.44
CA ALA A 148 -11.20 -1.24 9.13
C ALA A 148 -9.86 -1.36 8.39
N ASP A 149 -8.99 -2.29 8.82
CA ASP A 149 -7.72 -2.57 8.15
C ASP A 149 -7.94 -3.12 6.74
N LEU A 150 -8.89 -4.04 6.56
CA LEU A 150 -9.24 -4.59 5.24
C LEU A 150 -9.81 -3.52 4.31
N LEU A 151 -10.59 -2.58 4.82
CA LEU A 151 -11.07 -1.44 4.03
C LEU A 151 -9.93 -0.48 3.68
N ASN A 152 -9.01 -0.23 4.60
CA ASN A 152 -7.83 0.59 4.34
C ASN A 152 -6.95 -0.06 3.24
N VAL A 153 -6.68 -1.36 3.34
CA VAL A 153 -6.02 -2.15 2.28
C VAL A 153 -6.76 -2.01 0.95
N SER A 154 -8.08 -2.15 0.96
CA SER A 154 -8.91 -2.01 -0.25
C SER A 154 -8.79 -0.62 -0.87
N ARG A 155 -8.74 0.42 -0.05
CA ARG A 155 -8.54 1.80 -0.50
C ARG A 155 -7.16 1.98 -1.13
N THR A 156 -6.11 1.46 -0.49
CA THR A 156 -4.73 1.52 -0.99
C THR A 156 -4.61 0.81 -2.35
N LEU A 157 -5.20 -0.37 -2.50
CA LEU A 157 -5.25 -1.09 -3.78
C LEU A 157 -6.02 -0.30 -4.86
N ALA A 158 -7.16 0.30 -4.50
CA ALA A 158 -7.93 1.13 -5.42
C ALA A 158 -7.14 2.38 -5.86
N GLN A 159 -6.44 3.05 -4.95
CA GLN A 159 -5.52 4.16 -5.25
C GLN A 159 -4.38 3.74 -6.18
N ALA A 160 -3.91 2.51 -6.06
CA ALA A 160 -2.94 1.92 -6.97
C ALA A 160 -3.53 1.54 -8.35
N GLY A 161 -4.84 1.77 -8.58
CA GLY A 161 -5.51 1.54 -9.85
C GLY A 161 -6.07 0.12 -10.03
N PHE A 162 -6.23 -0.64 -8.96
CA PHE A 162 -6.86 -1.95 -9.02
C PHE A 162 -8.38 -1.83 -9.26
N SER A 163 -8.90 -2.62 -10.19
CA SER A 163 -10.35 -2.75 -10.36
C SER A 163 -10.99 -3.38 -9.11
N ALA A 164 -12.29 -3.18 -8.92
CA ALA A 164 -13.01 -3.75 -7.78
C ALA A 164 -12.87 -5.29 -7.68
N GLU A 165 -12.81 -5.98 -8.82
CA GLU A 165 -12.62 -7.43 -8.85
C GLU A 165 -11.19 -7.83 -8.45
N LYS A 166 -10.19 -7.16 -9.03
CA LYS A 166 -8.77 -7.37 -8.65
C LYS A 166 -8.54 -7.04 -7.18
N THR A 167 -9.14 -5.96 -6.68
CA THR A 167 -9.07 -5.57 -5.26
C THR A 167 -9.59 -6.69 -4.36
N ARG A 168 -10.76 -7.27 -4.66
CA ARG A 168 -11.32 -8.38 -3.85
C ARG A 168 -10.40 -9.61 -3.83
N LYS A 169 -9.86 -10.01 -4.99
CA LYS A 169 -8.95 -11.17 -5.09
C LYS A 169 -7.63 -10.91 -4.37
N ALA A 170 -7.05 -9.72 -4.53
CA ALA A 170 -5.83 -9.33 -3.82
C ALA A 170 -6.06 -9.22 -2.30
N LEU A 171 -7.22 -8.72 -1.89
CA LEU A 171 -7.60 -8.62 -0.49
C LEU A 171 -7.67 -10.00 0.20
N ASP A 172 -8.23 -11.01 -0.47
CA ASP A 172 -8.26 -12.39 0.04
C ASP A 172 -6.84 -12.95 0.26
N ILE A 173 -5.94 -12.73 -0.70
CA ILE A 173 -4.54 -13.15 -0.58
C ILE A 173 -3.84 -12.43 0.58
N LEU A 174 -3.99 -11.10 0.66
CA LEU A 174 -3.37 -10.29 1.72
C LEU A 174 -3.93 -10.61 3.10
N ALA A 175 -5.24 -10.86 3.22
CA ALA A 175 -5.83 -11.29 4.47
C ALA A 175 -5.28 -12.65 4.93
N LYS A 176 -5.01 -13.57 4.01
CA LYS A 176 -4.37 -14.86 4.34
C LYS A 176 -2.95 -14.70 4.85
N THR A 177 -2.21 -13.66 4.45
CA THR A 177 -0.84 -13.44 4.96
C THR A 177 -0.84 -13.16 6.46
N THR A 178 -1.90 -12.58 7.01
CA THR A 178 -2.00 -12.29 8.46
C THR A 178 -2.05 -13.55 9.32
N LEU A 179 -2.35 -14.71 8.75
CA LEU A 179 -2.29 -16.01 9.43
C LEU A 179 -0.86 -16.54 9.57
N ALA A 180 0.08 -16.00 8.81
CA ALA A 180 1.48 -16.37 8.86
C ALA A 180 2.22 -15.43 9.81
N ALA A 181 2.80 -15.97 10.88
CA ALA A 181 3.54 -15.20 11.89
C ALA A 181 4.77 -14.46 11.33
N THR A 182 5.11 -14.70 10.08
CA THR A 182 6.25 -14.05 9.39
C THR A 182 5.91 -12.69 8.77
N PHE A 183 4.63 -12.31 8.70
CA PHE A 183 4.18 -11.03 8.20
C PHE A 183 3.68 -10.16 9.37
N ASP A 184 4.37 -9.07 9.64
CA ASP A 184 4.09 -8.23 10.81
C ASP A 184 2.85 -7.34 10.63
N ASN A 185 2.63 -6.83 9.41
CA ASN A 185 1.63 -5.81 9.15
C ASN A 185 1.01 -5.97 7.75
N ILE A 186 -0.32 -6.02 7.70
CA ILE A 186 -1.06 -6.14 6.43
C ILE A 186 -0.90 -4.89 5.54
N GLN A 187 -0.72 -3.70 6.11
CA GLN A 187 -0.56 -2.46 5.33
C GLN A 187 0.79 -2.45 4.62
N ASP A 188 1.88 -2.77 5.34
CA ASP A 188 3.22 -2.85 4.75
C ASP A 188 3.31 -3.95 3.71
N THR A 189 2.65 -5.09 3.97
CA THR A 189 2.50 -6.19 3.00
C THR A 189 1.75 -5.73 1.75
N THR A 190 0.71 -4.89 1.90
CA THR A 190 -0.06 -4.33 0.78
C THR A 190 0.79 -3.38 -0.06
N GLU A 191 1.53 -2.48 0.56
CA GLU A 191 2.45 -1.58 -0.15
C GLU A 191 3.54 -2.38 -0.89
N GLY A 192 4.07 -3.41 -0.25
CA GLY A 192 5.00 -4.35 -0.87
C GLY A 192 4.40 -5.09 -2.05
N ALA A 193 3.16 -5.55 -1.94
CA ALA A 193 2.43 -6.21 -3.01
C ALA A 193 2.21 -5.30 -4.23
N ILE A 194 1.86 -4.04 -3.99
CA ILE A 194 1.73 -3.04 -5.05
C ILE A 194 3.07 -2.80 -5.73
N ALA A 195 4.14 -2.60 -4.95
CA ALA A 195 5.49 -2.42 -5.48
C ALA A 195 5.93 -3.63 -6.32
N LEU A 196 5.70 -4.84 -5.83
CA LEU A 196 5.99 -6.10 -6.51
C LEU A 196 5.30 -6.19 -7.87
N LEU A 197 4.00 -5.93 -7.93
CA LEU A 197 3.23 -5.95 -9.17
C LEU A 197 3.66 -4.86 -10.17
N ARG A 198 4.04 -3.69 -9.67
CA ARG A 198 4.53 -2.59 -10.52
C ARG A 198 5.93 -2.84 -11.06
N GLN A 199 6.81 -3.42 -10.26
CA GLN A 199 8.21 -3.61 -10.60
C GLN A 199 8.44 -4.88 -11.44
N PHE A 200 7.64 -5.93 -11.22
CA PHE A 200 7.72 -7.21 -11.91
C PHE A 200 6.51 -7.46 -12.84
N GLY A 201 5.94 -6.40 -13.42
CA GLY A 201 4.72 -6.49 -14.22
C GLY A 201 4.81 -7.44 -15.42
N ASP A 202 5.97 -7.56 -16.06
CA ASP A 202 6.17 -8.49 -17.19
C ASP A 202 6.27 -9.94 -16.70
N GLU A 203 6.85 -10.19 -15.54
CA GLU A 203 6.82 -11.50 -14.88
C GLU A 203 5.39 -11.86 -14.44
N ALA A 204 4.62 -10.90 -13.92
CA ALA A 204 3.23 -11.09 -13.57
C ALA A 204 2.37 -11.50 -14.78
N LYS A 205 2.55 -10.86 -15.94
CA LYS A 205 1.85 -11.24 -17.18
C LYS A 205 2.14 -12.70 -17.58
N ARG A 206 3.40 -13.12 -17.48
CA ARG A 206 3.83 -14.50 -17.80
C ARG A 206 3.33 -15.53 -16.79
N THR A 207 3.05 -15.14 -15.57
CA THR A 207 2.62 -16.03 -14.46
C THR A 207 1.09 -16.20 -14.38
N GLY A 208 0.32 -15.64 -15.30
CA GLY A 208 -1.14 -15.74 -15.30
C GLY A 208 -1.83 -14.49 -14.74
N GLY A 209 -1.12 -13.37 -14.70
CA GLY A 209 -1.62 -12.06 -14.30
C GLY A 209 -1.34 -11.71 -12.84
N ASP A 210 -1.74 -10.48 -12.48
CA ASP A 210 -1.37 -9.84 -11.21
C ASP A 210 -1.74 -10.67 -9.97
N VAL A 211 -2.92 -11.27 -9.96
CA VAL A 211 -3.43 -12.00 -8.79
C VAL A 211 -2.67 -13.31 -8.56
N ALA A 212 -2.46 -14.09 -9.64
CA ALA A 212 -1.70 -15.35 -9.56
C ALA A 212 -0.23 -15.10 -9.21
N PHE A 213 0.35 -14.05 -9.77
CA PHE A 213 1.71 -13.65 -9.47
C PHE A 213 1.87 -13.19 -8.02
N LEU A 214 0.92 -12.41 -7.50
CA LEU A 214 0.90 -11.96 -6.11
C LEU A 214 0.85 -13.15 -5.14
N GLU A 215 -0.08 -14.07 -5.36
CA GLU A 215 -0.24 -15.28 -4.53
C GLU A 215 1.05 -16.12 -4.51
N LYS A 216 1.61 -16.38 -5.69
CA LYS A 216 2.85 -17.14 -5.82
C LYS A 216 4.03 -16.45 -5.13
N SER A 217 4.16 -15.15 -5.29
CA SER A 217 5.27 -14.37 -4.72
C SER A 217 5.19 -14.27 -3.20
N LEU A 218 4.02 -13.98 -2.63
CA LEU A 218 3.83 -13.93 -1.18
C LEU A 218 3.98 -15.33 -0.55
N SER A 219 3.56 -16.38 -1.25
CA SER A 219 3.80 -17.76 -0.82
C SER A 219 5.29 -18.12 -0.83
N ALA A 220 6.05 -17.69 -1.84
CA ALA A 220 7.50 -17.87 -1.90
C ALA A 220 8.19 -17.12 -0.74
N ILE A 221 7.82 -15.85 -0.49
CA ILE A 221 8.31 -15.06 0.64
C ILE A 221 8.07 -15.79 1.95
N ASN A 222 6.84 -16.23 2.22
CA ASN A 222 6.51 -16.98 3.42
C ASN A 222 7.30 -18.29 3.57
N SER A 223 7.48 -19.01 2.46
CA SER A 223 8.23 -20.28 2.46
C SER A 223 9.71 -20.07 2.79
N VAL A 224 10.30 -18.98 2.30
CA VAL A 224 11.69 -18.62 2.60
C VAL A 224 11.82 -18.20 4.06
N SER A 225 10.92 -17.35 4.55
CA SER A 225 10.93 -16.91 5.95
C SER A 225 10.79 -18.06 6.94
N LYS A 226 10.03 -19.11 6.60
CA LYS A 226 9.91 -20.32 7.43
C LYS A 226 11.17 -21.19 7.46
N LYS A 227 11.99 -21.16 6.42
CA LYS A 227 13.16 -22.04 6.26
C LYS A 227 14.47 -21.37 6.63
N PHE A 228 14.53 -20.07 6.53
CA PHE A 228 15.72 -19.26 6.75
C PHE A 228 15.45 -18.19 7.80
N ALA A 229 16.50 -17.72 8.46
CA ALA A 229 16.38 -16.65 9.46
C ALA A 229 16.24 -15.26 8.80
N VAL A 230 15.11 -15.08 8.07
CA VAL A 230 14.75 -13.87 7.33
C VAL A 230 13.26 -13.64 7.53
N GLU A 231 12.88 -12.44 7.92
CA GLU A 231 11.46 -12.06 8.07
C GLU A 231 10.82 -11.74 6.72
N SER A 232 9.52 -12.02 6.59
CA SER A 232 8.78 -11.65 5.37
C SER A 232 8.76 -10.13 5.14
N GLY A 233 8.74 -9.34 6.21
CA GLY A 233 8.87 -7.88 6.17
C GLY A 233 10.20 -7.42 5.58
N ASP A 234 11.31 -8.09 5.91
CA ASP A 234 12.62 -7.85 5.31
C ASP A 234 12.60 -8.05 3.79
N LEU A 235 12.02 -9.17 3.33
CA LEU A 235 11.89 -9.50 1.92
C LEU A 235 11.01 -8.48 1.17
N ILE A 236 9.92 -8.04 1.79
CA ILE A 236 9.07 -6.98 1.24
C ILE A 236 9.83 -5.66 1.13
N THR A 237 10.63 -5.31 2.12
CA THR A 237 11.47 -4.10 2.11
C THR A 237 12.46 -4.15 0.95
N VAL A 238 13.09 -5.29 0.72
CA VAL A 238 14.02 -5.47 -0.40
C VAL A 238 13.31 -5.36 -1.75
N VAL A 239 12.16 -5.99 -1.92
CA VAL A 239 11.35 -5.86 -3.14
C VAL A 239 11.05 -4.38 -3.42
N ARG A 240 10.58 -3.64 -2.43
CA ARG A 240 10.26 -2.21 -2.59
C ARG A 240 11.46 -1.35 -3.01
N ARG A 241 12.65 -1.66 -2.50
CA ARG A 241 13.86 -0.83 -2.70
C ARG A 241 14.68 -1.21 -3.93
N VAL A 242 14.74 -2.49 -4.25
CA VAL A 242 15.65 -3.05 -5.26
C VAL A 242 14.91 -3.62 -6.47
N GLY A 243 13.68 -4.08 -6.29
CA GLY A 243 12.94 -4.83 -7.28
C GLY A 243 12.90 -4.19 -8.67
N GLY A 244 12.68 -2.86 -8.74
CA GLY A 244 12.64 -2.17 -10.03
C GLY A 244 13.97 -2.23 -10.80
N VAL A 245 15.08 -1.97 -10.12
CA VAL A 245 16.41 -2.05 -10.76
C VAL A 245 16.77 -3.49 -11.12
N PHE A 246 16.42 -4.43 -10.25
CA PHE A 246 16.69 -5.85 -10.46
C PHE A 246 15.87 -6.42 -11.62
N SER A 247 14.59 -6.10 -11.68
CA SER A 247 13.70 -6.50 -12.78
C SER A 247 14.12 -5.89 -14.12
N SER A 248 14.50 -4.59 -14.15
CA SER A 248 15.01 -3.95 -15.36
C SER A 248 16.36 -4.54 -15.83
N ALA A 249 17.11 -5.15 -14.93
CA ALA A 249 18.30 -5.93 -15.24
C ALA A 249 18.00 -7.39 -15.63
N GLY A 250 16.72 -7.72 -15.88
CA GLY A 250 16.28 -9.07 -16.29
C GLY A 250 16.17 -10.09 -15.17
N GLY A 251 16.23 -9.66 -13.91
CA GLY A 251 16.09 -10.56 -12.76
C GLY A 251 14.63 -10.82 -12.39
N SER A 252 14.35 -12.03 -11.87
CA SER A 252 13.04 -12.44 -11.35
C SER A 252 12.91 -12.20 -9.85
N ILE A 253 11.67 -12.19 -9.36
CA ILE A 253 11.40 -12.06 -7.92
C ILE A 253 12.03 -13.18 -7.10
N ASN A 254 12.02 -14.40 -7.58
CA ASN A 254 12.60 -15.56 -6.89
C ASN A 254 14.13 -15.42 -6.75
N GLU A 255 14.80 -14.94 -7.80
CA GLU A 255 16.24 -14.67 -7.78
C GLU A 255 16.60 -13.56 -6.79
N LEU A 256 15.79 -12.48 -6.74
CA LEU A 256 15.99 -11.41 -5.78
C LEU A 256 15.84 -11.90 -4.33
N ILE A 257 14.81 -12.70 -4.06
CA ILE A 257 14.58 -13.33 -2.74
C ILE A 257 15.77 -14.23 -2.36
N ALA A 258 16.23 -15.08 -3.28
CA ALA A 258 17.36 -15.98 -3.04
C ALA A 258 18.64 -15.22 -2.73
N LEU A 259 18.94 -14.19 -3.53
CA LEU A 259 20.13 -13.37 -3.36
C LEU A 259 20.11 -12.63 -2.01
N PHE A 260 19.01 -11.97 -1.69
CA PHE A 260 18.87 -11.28 -0.40
C PHE A 260 19.02 -12.25 0.78
N THR A 261 18.35 -13.40 0.71
CA THR A 261 18.41 -14.42 1.76
C THR A 261 19.83 -14.91 2.00
N SER A 262 20.60 -15.12 0.93
CA SER A 262 22.01 -15.52 1.01
C SER A 262 22.86 -14.46 1.70
N VAL A 263 22.72 -13.18 1.31
CA VAL A 263 23.46 -12.08 1.93
C VAL A 263 23.06 -11.91 3.40
N ARG A 264 21.76 -11.91 3.70
CA ARG A 264 21.24 -11.75 5.05
C ARG A 264 21.69 -12.88 5.99
N ALA A 265 21.71 -14.11 5.49
CA ALA A 265 22.17 -15.26 6.27
C ALA A 265 23.64 -15.15 6.67
N THR A 266 24.46 -14.55 5.83
CA THR A 266 25.90 -14.40 6.03
C THR A 266 26.26 -13.17 6.85
N THR A 267 25.70 -12.00 6.47
CA THR A 267 26.12 -10.70 7.05
C THR A 267 25.35 -10.31 8.29
N ARG A 268 24.09 -10.76 8.42
CA ARG A 268 23.14 -10.33 9.47
C ARG A 268 22.83 -8.84 9.46
N GLU A 269 23.18 -8.15 8.38
CA GLU A 269 22.87 -6.74 8.19
C GLU A 269 21.36 -6.51 8.04
N SER A 270 20.87 -5.28 8.28
CA SER A 270 19.46 -4.93 8.10
C SER A 270 19.02 -5.05 6.64
N ALA A 271 17.71 -5.26 6.43
CA ALA A 271 17.13 -5.33 5.08
C ALA A 271 17.38 -4.05 4.27
N GLU A 272 17.35 -2.89 4.93
CA GLU A 272 17.60 -1.58 4.33
C GLU A 272 19.05 -1.44 3.87
N THR A 273 20.01 -1.87 4.68
CA THR A 273 21.44 -1.84 4.36
C THR A 273 21.74 -2.72 3.16
N ILE A 274 21.29 -3.99 3.20
CA ILE A 274 21.47 -4.94 2.11
C ILE A 274 20.80 -4.43 0.84
N ALA A 275 19.54 -3.94 0.93
CA ALA A 275 18.82 -3.42 -0.22
C ALA A 275 19.54 -2.22 -0.85
N THR A 276 20.11 -1.32 -0.05
CA THR A 276 20.87 -0.17 -0.56
C THR A 276 22.12 -0.63 -1.29
N GLY A 277 22.85 -1.60 -0.72
CA GLY A 277 24.02 -2.21 -1.36
C GLY A 277 23.66 -2.88 -2.70
N LEU A 278 22.67 -3.75 -2.71
CA LEU A 278 22.20 -4.43 -3.91
C LEU A 278 21.73 -3.44 -4.99
N ARG A 279 20.96 -2.43 -4.61
CA ARG A 279 20.53 -1.39 -5.56
C ARG A 279 21.73 -0.68 -6.19
N THR A 280 22.73 -0.34 -5.41
CA THR A 280 23.97 0.31 -5.89
C THR A 280 24.69 -0.59 -6.87
N ILE A 281 24.90 -1.86 -6.53
CA ILE A 281 25.54 -2.86 -7.37
C ILE A 281 24.78 -3.00 -8.69
N PHE A 282 23.46 -3.25 -8.67
CA PHE A 282 22.67 -3.45 -9.88
C PHE A 282 22.54 -2.20 -10.75
N THR A 283 22.63 -1.00 -10.17
CA THR A 283 22.69 0.23 -10.95
C THR A 283 24.03 0.40 -11.65
N ARG A 284 25.12 0.01 -11.00
CA ARG A 284 26.48 0.21 -11.53
C ARG A 284 26.93 -0.89 -12.49
N ILE A 285 26.55 -2.14 -12.21
CA ILE A 285 26.97 -3.31 -13.00
C ILE A 285 26.51 -3.24 -14.47
N GLN A 286 25.47 -2.48 -14.76
CA GLN A 286 24.92 -2.28 -16.11
C GLN A 286 25.58 -1.13 -16.86
N ARG A 287 26.49 -0.37 -16.24
CA ARG A 287 27.19 0.72 -16.91
C ARG A 287 28.21 0.17 -17.90
N VAL A 288 28.25 0.76 -19.09
CA VAL A 288 29.16 0.36 -20.16
C VAL A 288 30.61 0.36 -19.68
N GLU A 289 31.00 1.37 -18.91
CA GLU A 289 32.34 1.48 -18.35
C GLU A 289 32.65 0.32 -17.40
N THR A 290 31.75 0.00 -16.48
CA THR A 290 31.88 -1.13 -15.54
C THR A 290 31.97 -2.45 -16.29
N ILE A 291 31.12 -2.67 -17.30
CA ILE A 291 31.13 -3.88 -18.13
C ILE A 291 32.47 -4.03 -18.83
N ASN A 292 33.00 -2.96 -19.43
CA ASN A 292 34.27 -2.98 -20.14
C ASN A 292 35.46 -3.26 -19.19
N GLN A 293 35.47 -2.67 -18.01
CA GLN A 293 36.52 -2.91 -16.99
C GLN A 293 36.47 -4.36 -16.48
N LEU A 294 35.26 -4.89 -16.19
CA LEU A 294 35.09 -6.26 -15.76
C LEU A 294 35.51 -7.25 -16.87
N LYS A 295 35.22 -6.93 -18.13
CA LYS A 295 35.68 -7.70 -19.27
C LYS A 295 37.21 -7.74 -19.37
N ALA A 296 37.88 -6.62 -19.10
CA ALA A 296 39.36 -6.58 -19.05
C ALA A 296 39.93 -7.44 -17.92
N LEU A 297 39.16 -7.70 -16.88
CA LEU A 297 39.47 -8.60 -15.76
C LEU A 297 38.96 -10.03 -15.97
N ASN A 298 38.57 -10.37 -17.22
CA ASN A 298 38.04 -11.68 -17.62
C ASN A 298 36.67 -12.05 -17.03
N ILE A 299 35.92 -11.05 -16.52
CA ILE A 299 34.56 -11.21 -16.04
C ILE A 299 33.59 -10.69 -17.10
N GLN A 300 33.01 -11.59 -17.86
CA GLN A 300 32.17 -11.23 -19.01
C GLN A 300 30.69 -11.14 -18.61
N LEU A 301 30.11 -9.93 -18.64
CA LEU A 301 28.71 -9.67 -18.29
C LEU A 301 27.81 -9.47 -19.50
N GLN A 302 28.31 -9.75 -20.68
CA GLN A 302 27.54 -9.77 -21.93
C GLN A 302 27.53 -11.18 -22.53
N ASP A 303 26.46 -11.50 -23.24
CA ASP A 303 26.32 -12.71 -24.02
C ASP A 303 27.02 -12.56 -25.38
N SER A 304 26.90 -13.59 -26.25
CA SER A 304 27.45 -13.59 -27.59
C SER A 304 26.85 -12.56 -28.54
N GLN A 305 25.69 -11.99 -28.17
CA GLN A 305 24.98 -10.93 -28.91
C GLN A 305 25.28 -9.54 -28.36
N GLY A 306 26.15 -9.42 -27.33
CA GLY A 306 26.49 -8.17 -26.67
C GLY A 306 25.43 -7.66 -25.69
N GLN A 307 24.42 -8.48 -25.38
CA GLN A 307 23.39 -8.11 -24.40
C GLN A 307 23.83 -8.46 -22.99
N PHE A 308 23.33 -7.70 -22.00
CA PHE A 308 23.59 -7.96 -20.59
C PHE A 308 22.98 -9.32 -20.18
N VAL A 309 23.77 -10.14 -19.49
CA VAL A 309 23.40 -11.52 -19.14
C VAL A 309 22.28 -11.65 -18.09
N GLY A 310 21.78 -10.55 -17.57
CA GLY A 310 20.80 -10.51 -16.49
C GLY A 310 21.43 -10.41 -15.12
N ALA A 311 20.63 -9.89 -14.15
CA ALA A 311 21.12 -9.53 -12.83
C ALA A 311 21.70 -10.72 -12.06
N PHE A 312 21.02 -11.85 -12.05
CA PHE A 312 21.43 -13.03 -11.27
C PHE A 312 22.68 -13.70 -11.85
N GLU A 313 22.71 -13.90 -13.17
CA GLU A 313 23.88 -14.46 -13.85
C GLU A 313 25.10 -13.54 -13.73
N ALA A 314 24.91 -12.23 -13.76
CA ALA A 314 25.98 -11.26 -13.55
C ALA A 314 26.60 -11.39 -12.14
N VAL A 315 25.78 -11.54 -11.08
CA VAL A 315 26.27 -11.78 -9.72
C VAL A 315 27.04 -13.09 -9.64
N LYS A 316 26.54 -14.14 -10.27
CA LYS A 316 27.23 -15.45 -10.32
C LYS A 316 28.59 -15.34 -10.98
N ARG A 317 28.69 -14.69 -12.13
CA ARG A 317 29.97 -14.46 -12.84
C ARG A 317 30.94 -13.59 -12.05
N LEU A 318 30.41 -12.55 -11.38
CA LEU A 318 31.19 -11.75 -10.46
C LEU A 318 31.74 -12.57 -9.29
N SER A 319 30.92 -13.37 -8.65
CA SER A 319 31.33 -14.25 -7.56
C SER A 319 32.43 -15.21 -8.00
N GLN A 320 32.28 -15.84 -9.18
CA GLN A 320 33.29 -16.70 -9.75
C GLN A 320 34.60 -15.98 -10.06
N GLY A 321 34.50 -14.79 -10.67
CA GLY A 321 35.68 -13.97 -10.98
C GLY A 321 36.41 -13.48 -9.73
N LEU A 322 35.68 -13.02 -8.71
CA LEU A 322 36.24 -12.59 -7.44
C LEU A 322 36.86 -13.74 -6.64
N SER A 323 36.23 -14.92 -6.64
CA SER A 323 36.77 -16.12 -5.97
C SER A 323 38.08 -16.62 -6.56
N ALA A 324 38.34 -16.31 -7.84
CA ALA A 324 39.59 -16.63 -8.50
C ALA A 324 40.73 -15.66 -8.19
N LEU A 325 40.43 -14.53 -7.53
CA LEU A 325 41.41 -13.50 -7.15
C LEU A 325 41.76 -13.62 -5.66
N ASN A 326 43.04 -13.35 -5.33
CA ASN A 326 43.39 -13.17 -3.95
C ASN A 326 42.76 -11.85 -3.44
N PRO A 327 42.15 -11.80 -2.23
CA PRO A 327 41.59 -10.57 -1.67
C PRO A 327 42.59 -9.40 -1.54
N ARG A 328 43.92 -9.70 -1.54
CA ARG A 328 45.02 -8.71 -1.54
C ARG A 328 45.41 -8.28 -2.96
N ASP A 329 44.83 -8.87 -4.00
CA ASP A 329 45.09 -8.48 -5.39
C ASP A 329 44.48 -7.10 -5.66
N PHE A 330 45.26 -6.22 -6.28
CA PHE A 330 44.77 -4.89 -6.67
C PHE A 330 43.48 -4.95 -7.52
N ARG A 331 43.35 -5.96 -8.38
CA ARG A 331 42.19 -6.19 -9.22
C ARG A 331 40.91 -6.44 -8.39
N PHE A 332 41.02 -7.11 -7.25
CA PHE A 332 39.90 -7.30 -6.33
C PHE A 332 39.36 -5.93 -5.86
N ASN A 333 40.24 -5.06 -5.37
CA ASN A 333 39.86 -3.73 -4.91
C ASN A 333 39.27 -2.87 -6.04
N GLN A 334 39.80 -2.98 -7.25
CA GLN A 334 39.30 -2.27 -8.42
C GLN A 334 37.84 -2.68 -8.77
N ILE A 335 37.53 -3.99 -8.74
CA ILE A 335 36.18 -4.50 -8.98
C ILE A 335 35.21 -3.97 -7.90
N VAL A 336 35.60 -4.04 -6.65
CA VAL A 336 34.80 -3.60 -5.53
C VAL A 336 34.49 -2.11 -5.61
N GLU A 337 35.46 -1.27 -5.93
CA GLU A 337 35.30 0.16 -6.11
C GLU A 337 34.31 0.50 -7.23
N GLN A 338 34.39 -0.21 -8.35
CA GLN A 338 33.47 -0.04 -9.47
C GLN A 338 32.03 -0.40 -9.12
N LEU A 339 31.82 -1.43 -8.33
CA LEU A 339 30.49 -1.93 -8.00
C LEU A 339 29.80 -1.14 -6.87
N GLY A 340 30.50 -0.67 -5.89
CA GLY A 340 29.85 -0.02 -4.75
C GLY A 340 30.78 0.85 -3.89
N GLY A 341 32.08 0.70 -4.08
CA GLY A 341 33.10 1.23 -3.19
C GLY A 341 33.23 0.41 -1.90
N PHE A 342 34.23 0.72 -1.10
CA PHE A 342 34.56 0.01 0.14
C PHE A 342 33.44 -0.01 1.18
N ARG A 343 32.46 0.89 1.10
CA ARG A 343 31.30 0.96 2.01
C ARG A 343 30.28 -0.16 1.79
N GLN A 344 30.40 -0.91 0.71
CA GLN A 344 29.46 -1.98 0.31
C GLN A 344 30.12 -3.37 0.40
N ILE A 345 31.32 -3.46 0.96
CA ILE A 345 32.00 -4.72 1.26
C ILE A 345 31.61 -5.11 2.69
N GLY A 346 30.54 -5.87 2.82
CA GLY A 346 30.15 -6.47 4.07
C GLY A 346 29.68 -7.89 3.85
#